data_3047a03028b1466e0b7030cc352126c7
#
_entry.id   3047a03028b1466e0b7030cc352126c7
#
_cell.length_a   1.000
_cell.length_b   1.000
_cell.length_c   1.000
_cell.angle_alpha   90.00
_cell.angle_beta   90.00
_cell.angle_gamma   90.00
#
_symmetry.space_group_name_H-M   'P 1'
#
loop_
_entity.id
_entity.type
_entity.pdbx_description
1 polymer ?
#
loop_
_entity_poly.entity_id
_entity_poly.type
_entity_poly.pdbx_seq_one_letter_code
_entity_poly.pdbx_strand_id
1 'polypeptide(L)'
;PPFALPVGAPGTYRRRAFRDMDRMRKTPTRMSIEILSTRSSGDFASEESRQLAPWAVPPNGSSGRLHAEPSHTYRSEIQRDRARIIHCTSFRRLDGKTQVFLNGTGDHYRTRLTHTIEVASISRTIARALRLNEDLAEAIALAHDLGHPPCGHRGEEELDLLLKGHGGFDHNAQSLRVVEILEEKYPGFSGLNLTWDVREGIQKHADGYVFPDSEKRYPSPSLEAQITDL
;
A
#
# COMPACT_ATOMS: atom_id res chain seq x y z
N PRO A 1 -31.49 49.56 8.72
CA PRO A 1 -31.02 50.25 7.54
C PRO A 1 -29.93 49.42 6.86
N PRO A 2 -30.14 49.11 5.57
CA PRO A 2 -29.14 48.33 4.83
C PRO A 2 -27.98 49.23 4.35
N PHE A 3 -26.78 48.76 4.50
CA PHE A 3 -25.59 49.38 3.95
C PHE A 3 -25.57 49.24 2.41
N ALA A 4 -25.64 50.34 1.72
CA ALA A 4 -25.46 50.40 0.26
C ALA A 4 -23.98 50.55 -0.04
N LEU A 5 -23.43 49.65 -0.85
CA LEU A 5 -22.11 49.76 -1.42
C LEU A 5 -22.11 50.68 -2.65
N PRO A 6 -21.10 51.53 -2.87
CA PRO A 6 -21.07 52.42 -4.03
C PRO A 6 -20.75 51.65 -5.30
N VAL A 7 -21.55 51.85 -6.34
CA VAL A 7 -21.37 51.35 -7.69
C VAL A 7 -20.32 52.22 -8.38
N GLY A 8 -19.11 51.75 -8.50
CA GLY A 8 -18.04 52.38 -9.28
C GLY A 8 -18.15 52.05 -10.76
N ALA A 9 -18.01 53.07 -11.63
CA ALA A 9 -18.22 53.02 -13.07
C ALA A 9 -17.34 51.95 -13.78
N PRO A 10 -17.84 51.26 -14.79
CA PRO A 10 -17.10 50.27 -15.54
C PRO A 10 -16.33 50.91 -16.66
N GLY A 11 -15.03 51.01 -16.56
CA GLY A 11 -14.26 51.51 -17.74
C GLY A 11 -12.75 51.50 -17.69
N THR A 12 -12.11 51.49 -16.55
CA THR A 12 -10.65 51.75 -16.50
C THR A 12 -9.80 50.56 -16.06
N TYR A 13 -10.38 49.49 -15.51
CA TYR A 13 -9.59 48.34 -15.01
C TYR A 13 -9.19 47.35 -16.10
N ARG A 14 -9.92 47.31 -17.24
CA ARG A 14 -9.66 46.31 -18.30
C ARG A 14 -8.46 46.63 -19.22
N ARG A 15 -8.00 47.87 -19.27
CA ARG A 15 -6.89 48.24 -20.19
C ARG A 15 -5.49 48.14 -19.55
N ARG A 16 -5.37 48.12 -18.23
CA ARG A 16 -4.08 47.91 -17.57
C ARG A 16 -3.69 46.43 -17.45
N ALA A 17 -4.65 45.56 -17.17
CA ALA A 17 -4.39 44.16 -17.06
C ALA A 17 -3.95 43.45 -18.38
N PHE A 18 -4.36 44.01 -19.55
CA PHE A 18 -3.97 43.45 -20.83
C PHE A 18 -2.55 43.87 -21.30
N ARG A 19 -2.01 44.97 -20.81
CA ARG A 19 -0.62 45.36 -21.11
C ARG A 19 0.42 44.61 -20.30
N ASP A 20 0.07 44.16 -19.12
CA ASP A 20 0.99 43.37 -18.29
C ASP A 20 1.03 41.90 -18.70
N MET A 21 -0.04 41.36 -19.34
CA MET A 21 -0.04 40.01 -19.89
C MET A 21 0.87 39.84 -21.12
N ASP A 22 1.10 40.90 -21.92
CA ASP A 22 2.04 40.81 -23.05
C ASP A 22 3.52 40.92 -22.60
N ARG A 23 3.78 41.42 -21.41
CA ARG A 23 5.13 41.46 -20.82
C ARG A 23 5.52 40.10 -20.23
N MET A 24 4.55 39.23 -19.87
CA MET A 24 4.78 37.88 -19.40
C MET A 24 4.89 36.83 -20.49
N ARG A 25 4.70 37.20 -21.77
CA ARG A 25 4.98 36.35 -22.94
C ARG A 25 6.44 36.39 -23.40
N LYS A 26 7.37 36.67 -22.53
CA LYS A 26 8.72 36.18 -22.74
C LYS A 26 8.65 34.71 -22.41
N THR A 27 8.55 33.86 -23.45
CA THR A 27 8.75 32.42 -23.40
C THR A 27 9.80 32.12 -22.34
N PRO A 28 9.48 31.33 -21.30
CA PRO A 28 10.53 30.82 -20.47
C PRO A 28 11.46 30.07 -21.41
N THR A 29 12.71 30.49 -21.45
CA THR A 29 13.80 29.74 -22.06
C THR A 29 13.56 28.32 -21.60
N ARG A 30 13.25 27.41 -22.54
CA ARG A 30 13.01 26.00 -22.28
C ARG A 30 14.26 25.53 -21.55
N MET A 31 14.22 25.52 -20.23
CA MET A 31 15.23 24.82 -19.45
C MET A 31 15.18 23.39 -20.00
N SER A 32 16.15 23.07 -20.83
CA SER A 32 16.43 21.71 -21.19
C SER A 32 16.81 21.06 -19.88
N ILE A 33 15.82 20.45 -19.21
CA ILE A 33 16.08 19.50 -18.18
C ILE A 33 16.79 18.39 -18.94
N GLU A 34 18.14 18.41 -18.90
CA GLU A 34 18.90 17.20 -19.17
C GLU A 34 18.33 16.17 -18.20
N ILE A 35 17.50 15.28 -18.71
CA ILE A 35 17.10 14.08 -18.01
C ILE A 35 18.38 13.28 -17.91
N LEU A 36 19.19 13.59 -16.90
CA LEU A 36 20.26 12.74 -16.42
C LEU A 36 19.63 11.34 -16.31
N SER A 37 20.24 10.36 -16.92
CA SER A 37 19.81 8.99 -17.05
C SER A 37 18.92 8.53 -15.89
N THR A 38 17.68 8.12 -16.18
CA THR A 38 16.77 7.57 -15.16
C THR A 38 17.47 6.40 -14.50
N ARG A 39 17.52 6.40 -13.18
CA ARG A 39 18.09 5.28 -12.41
C ARG A 39 17.29 4.02 -12.72
N SER A 40 17.98 2.93 -12.96
CA SER A 40 17.35 1.62 -13.15
C SER A 40 16.91 1.00 -11.82
N SER A 41 16.05 0.00 -11.88
CA SER A 41 15.68 -0.78 -10.68
C SER A 41 16.89 -1.44 -10.02
N GLY A 42 17.91 -1.82 -10.80
CA GLY A 42 19.16 -2.37 -10.30
C GLY A 42 19.99 -1.35 -9.52
N ASP A 43 20.03 -0.08 -9.99
CA ASP A 43 20.74 1.00 -9.29
C ASP A 43 20.10 1.27 -7.93
N PHE A 44 18.76 1.38 -7.89
CA PHE A 44 18.03 1.55 -6.64
C PHE A 44 18.24 0.39 -5.68
N ALA A 45 18.08 -0.85 -6.15
CA ALA A 45 18.25 -2.02 -5.32
C ALA A 45 19.68 -2.13 -4.75
N SER A 46 20.70 -1.77 -5.54
CA SER A 46 22.10 -1.78 -5.12
C SER A 46 22.38 -0.73 -4.04
N GLU A 47 21.81 0.46 -4.18
CA GLU A 47 22.00 1.54 -3.22
C GLU A 47 21.27 1.24 -1.91
N GLU A 48 20.03 0.80 -1.99
CA GLU A 48 19.21 0.41 -0.83
C GLU A 48 19.86 -0.75 -0.07
N SER A 49 20.33 -1.79 -0.77
CA SER A 49 21.00 -2.94 -0.15
C SER A 49 22.24 -2.56 0.67
N ARG A 50 22.95 -1.48 0.32
CA ARG A 50 24.10 -0.99 1.11
C ARG A 50 23.70 -0.37 2.45
N GLN A 51 22.45 0.09 2.56
CA GLN A 51 21.92 0.74 3.76
C GLN A 51 21.25 -0.26 4.69
N LEU A 52 20.81 -1.40 4.17
CA LEU A 52 20.13 -2.44 4.93
C LEU A 52 21.07 -3.18 5.87
N ALA A 53 20.51 -3.72 6.94
CA ALA A 53 21.22 -4.66 7.82
C ALA A 53 21.46 -6.00 7.08
N PRO A 54 22.49 -6.79 7.45
CA PRO A 54 22.78 -8.06 6.77
C PRO A 54 21.66 -9.11 6.84
N TRP A 55 20.75 -8.97 7.79
CA TRP A 55 19.61 -9.84 8.01
C TRP A 55 18.29 -9.30 7.46
N ALA A 56 18.29 -8.12 6.87
CA ALA A 56 17.12 -7.53 6.24
C ALA A 56 16.82 -8.22 4.90
N VAL A 57 15.55 -8.26 4.53
CA VAL A 57 15.14 -8.77 3.21
C VAL A 57 15.60 -7.81 2.12
N PRO A 58 16.26 -8.30 1.05
CA PRO A 58 16.73 -7.44 -0.04
C PRO A 58 15.57 -6.71 -0.76
N PRO A 59 15.82 -5.58 -1.44
CA PRO A 59 14.78 -4.79 -2.12
C PRO A 59 13.98 -5.55 -3.18
N ASN A 60 14.58 -6.56 -3.80
CA ASN A 60 13.93 -7.42 -4.79
C ASN A 60 13.29 -8.68 -4.20
N GLY A 61 13.27 -8.79 -2.87
CA GLY A 61 12.85 -9.99 -2.18
C GLY A 61 13.91 -11.11 -2.28
N SER A 62 13.70 -12.18 -1.53
CA SER A 62 14.62 -13.31 -1.48
C SER A 62 14.11 -14.55 -2.24
N SER A 63 12.80 -14.66 -2.47
CA SER A 63 12.16 -15.90 -2.94
C SER A 63 11.32 -15.76 -4.23
N GLY A 64 11.27 -14.56 -4.81
CA GLY A 64 10.56 -14.32 -6.07
C GLY A 64 9.04 -14.38 -5.97
N ARG A 65 8.38 -14.72 -7.10
CA ARG A 65 6.92 -14.74 -7.29
C ARG A 65 6.45 -16.12 -7.76
N LEU A 66 5.17 -16.43 -7.56
CA LEU A 66 4.57 -17.66 -8.07
C LEU A 66 4.59 -17.69 -9.60
N HIS A 67 4.14 -16.61 -10.24
CA HIS A 67 4.15 -16.47 -11.69
C HIS A 67 5.31 -15.56 -12.10
N ALA A 68 6.19 -16.06 -12.97
CA ALA A 68 7.32 -15.28 -13.45
C ALA A 68 6.85 -14.08 -14.28
N GLU A 69 7.39 -12.91 -13.97
CA GLU A 69 7.12 -11.65 -14.67
C GLU A 69 8.44 -10.92 -14.96
N PRO A 70 8.53 -10.14 -16.03
CA PRO A 70 9.71 -9.33 -16.29
C PRO A 70 9.89 -8.27 -15.18
N SER A 71 11.13 -8.03 -14.81
CA SER A 71 11.49 -6.99 -13.84
C SER A 71 11.08 -5.61 -14.34
N HIS A 72 10.70 -4.75 -13.42
CA HIS A 72 10.31 -3.37 -13.77
C HIS A 72 11.56 -2.50 -13.99
N THR A 73 11.49 -1.53 -14.91
CA THR A 73 12.64 -0.70 -15.29
C THR A 73 13.22 0.14 -14.16
N TYR A 74 12.39 0.62 -13.21
CA TYR A 74 12.81 1.54 -12.14
C TYR A 74 12.17 1.26 -10.76
N ARG A 75 11.41 0.16 -10.58
CA ARG A 75 10.87 -0.24 -9.27
C ARG A 75 11.43 -1.57 -8.84
N SER A 76 11.76 -1.71 -7.55
CA SER A 76 12.07 -3.01 -6.97
C SER A 76 10.84 -3.92 -6.97
N GLU A 77 11.03 -5.22 -6.78
CA GLU A 77 9.91 -6.18 -6.74
C GLU A 77 9.01 -5.91 -5.54
N ILE A 78 9.55 -5.54 -4.40
CA ILE A 78 8.76 -5.18 -3.20
C ILE A 78 7.96 -3.89 -3.43
N GLN A 79 8.54 -2.88 -4.09
CA GLN A 79 7.79 -1.68 -4.46
C GLN A 79 6.63 -1.97 -5.43
N ARG A 80 6.79 -2.95 -6.31
CA ARG A 80 5.70 -3.42 -7.17
C ARG A 80 4.58 -4.04 -6.34
N ASP A 81 4.92 -4.83 -5.33
CA ASP A 81 3.94 -5.46 -4.45
C ASP A 81 3.14 -4.44 -3.66
N ARG A 82 3.82 -3.47 -3.05
CA ARG A 82 3.17 -2.35 -2.37
C ARG A 82 2.16 -1.64 -3.29
N ALA A 83 2.57 -1.33 -4.52
CA ALA A 83 1.67 -0.71 -5.49
C ALA A 83 0.49 -1.61 -5.86
N ARG A 84 0.68 -2.92 -6.00
CA ARG A 84 -0.39 -3.89 -6.28
C ARG A 84 -1.42 -3.93 -5.16
N ILE A 85 -0.97 -3.92 -3.91
CA ILE A 85 -1.84 -3.89 -2.72
C ILE A 85 -2.66 -2.60 -2.70
N ILE A 86 -2.02 -1.43 -2.76
CA ILE A 86 -2.72 -0.13 -2.72
C ILE A 86 -3.76 0.00 -3.84
N HIS A 87 -3.47 -0.56 -5.00
CA HIS A 87 -4.36 -0.46 -6.16
C HIS A 87 -5.36 -1.62 -6.29
N CYS A 88 -5.41 -2.57 -5.37
CA CYS A 88 -6.39 -3.64 -5.40
C CYS A 88 -7.79 -3.18 -4.94
N THR A 89 -8.80 -3.96 -5.25
CA THR A 89 -10.20 -3.63 -4.90
C THR A 89 -10.44 -3.77 -3.40
N SER A 90 -9.86 -4.80 -2.80
CA SER A 90 -10.02 -5.09 -1.37
C SER A 90 -9.42 -3.99 -0.50
N PHE A 91 -8.29 -3.38 -0.91
CA PHE A 91 -7.71 -2.23 -0.20
C PHE A 91 -8.66 -1.03 -0.15
N ARG A 92 -9.30 -0.68 -1.28
CA ARG A 92 -10.30 0.39 -1.32
C ARG A 92 -11.52 0.10 -0.45
N ARG A 93 -11.91 -1.18 -0.31
CA ARG A 93 -13.03 -1.59 0.54
C ARG A 93 -12.76 -1.42 2.03
N LEU A 94 -11.52 -1.26 2.46
CA LEU A 94 -11.17 -0.97 3.86
C LEU A 94 -11.78 0.37 4.33
N ASP A 95 -12.00 1.31 3.44
CA ASP A 95 -12.65 2.58 3.78
C ASP A 95 -14.11 2.39 4.23
N GLY A 96 -14.81 1.41 3.65
CA GLY A 96 -16.18 1.06 4.04
C GLY A 96 -16.29 0.12 5.25
N LYS A 97 -15.17 -0.36 5.81
CA LYS A 97 -15.15 -1.28 6.96
C LYS A 97 -14.85 -0.50 8.24
N THR A 98 -15.62 -0.82 9.30
CA THR A 98 -15.43 -0.23 10.63
C THR A 98 -14.21 -0.85 11.33
N GLN A 99 -13.50 -0.03 12.12
CA GLN A 99 -12.48 -0.55 13.04
C GLN A 99 -13.13 -0.99 14.35
N VAL A 100 -13.88 -0.09 15.01
CA VAL A 100 -14.54 -0.33 16.30
C VAL A 100 -16.00 0.12 16.27
N PHE A 101 -16.31 1.29 15.67
CA PHE A 101 -17.64 1.88 15.61
C PHE A 101 -18.20 1.88 14.19
N LEU A 102 -19.53 1.86 14.05
CA LEU A 102 -20.19 1.89 12.74
C LEU A 102 -19.87 3.17 11.98
N ASN A 103 -19.47 3.03 10.71
CA ASN A 103 -19.24 4.15 9.82
C ASN A 103 -20.53 4.99 9.66
N GLY A 104 -20.38 6.31 9.68
CA GLY A 104 -21.49 7.24 9.51
C GLY A 104 -22.09 7.80 10.79
N THR A 105 -21.55 7.46 11.98
CA THR A 105 -22.00 8.01 13.26
C THR A 105 -21.25 9.28 13.68
N GLY A 106 -20.24 9.74 12.89
CA GLY A 106 -19.47 10.98 13.13
C GLY A 106 -18.15 11.02 12.37
N ASP A 107 -17.55 12.21 12.27
CA ASP A 107 -16.32 12.50 11.50
C ASP A 107 -15.04 11.98 12.17
N HIS A 108 -15.13 11.55 13.43
CA HIS A 108 -13.97 11.20 14.24
C HIS A 108 -13.68 9.69 14.30
N TYR A 109 -14.50 8.88 13.61
CA TYR A 109 -14.34 7.43 13.69
C TYR A 109 -13.31 6.94 12.68
N ARG A 110 -12.38 6.13 13.19
CA ARG A 110 -11.32 5.49 12.40
C ARG A 110 -11.91 4.40 11.52
N THR A 111 -11.69 4.47 10.22
CA THR A 111 -11.93 3.36 9.28
C THR A 111 -10.77 2.37 9.33
N ARG A 112 -10.97 1.15 8.82
CA ARG A 112 -9.86 0.21 8.66
C ARG A 112 -8.78 0.72 7.71
N LEU A 113 -9.15 1.52 6.71
CA LEU A 113 -8.18 2.13 5.81
C LEU A 113 -7.24 3.09 6.55
N THR A 114 -7.78 3.98 7.39
CA THR A 114 -6.95 4.92 8.18
C THR A 114 -6.07 4.18 9.18
N HIS A 115 -6.61 3.15 9.85
CA HIS A 115 -5.82 2.27 10.71
C HIS A 115 -4.65 1.63 9.96
N THR A 116 -4.91 1.00 8.83
CA THR A 116 -3.90 0.33 8.01
C THR A 116 -2.78 1.30 7.57
N ILE A 117 -3.13 2.54 7.21
CA ILE A 117 -2.14 3.58 6.86
C ILE A 117 -1.29 3.97 8.08
N GLU A 118 -1.88 4.09 9.26
CA GLU A 118 -1.15 4.41 10.49
C GLU A 118 -0.19 3.29 10.88
N VAL A 119 -0.64 2.02 10.84
CA VAL A 119 0.21 0.84 11.08
C VAL A 119 1.38 0.83 10.08
N ALA A 120 1.11 1.06 8.80
CA ALA A 120 2.15 1.12 7.77
C ALA A 120 3.18 2.22 8.03
N SER A 121 2.75 3.40 8.49
CA SER A 121 3.62 4.53 8.84
C SER A 121 4.53 4.20 10.04
N ILE A 122 3.98 3.57 11.07
CA ILE A 122 4.73 3.15 12.26
C ILE A 122 5.74 2.05 11.89
N SER A 123 5.29 1.01 11.18
CA SER A 123 6.13 -0.10 10.72
C SER A 123 7.32 0.38 9.89
N ARG A 124 7.10 1.31 8.95
CA ARG A 124 8.19 1.96 8.20
C ARG A 124 9.20 2.67 9.10
N THR A 125 8.71 3.40 10.09
CA THR A 125 9.57 4.15 11.00
C THR A 125 10.46 3.20 11.81
N ILE A 126 9.90 2.09 12.29
CA ILE A 126 10.64 1.05 13.01
C ILE A 126 11.63 0.35 12.07
N ALA A 127 11.19 -0.04 10.86
CA ALA A 127 12.04 -0.67 9.85
C ALA A 127 13.26 0.19 9.54
N ARG A 128 13.06 1.49 9.32
CA ARG A 128 14.14 2.46 9.09
C ARG A 128 15.12 2.51 10.27
N ALA A 129 14.63 2.58 11.50
CA ALA A 129 15.47 2.63 12.70
C ALA A 129 16.33 1.37 12.85
N LEU A 130 15.80 0.21 12.44
CA LEU A 130 16.48 -1.09 12.51
C LEU A 130 17.28 -1.43 11.23
N ARG A 131 17.28 -0.54 10.22
CA ARG A 131 17.91 -0.76 8.90
C ARG A 131 17.34 -1.98 8.17
N LEU A 132 16.04 -2.21 8.31
CA LEU A 132 15.27 -3.23 7.62
C LEU A 132 14.65 -2.67 6.33
N ASN A 133 14.07 -3.53 5.51
CA ASN A 133 13.41 -3.14 4.28
C ASN A 133 12.08 -2.42 4.57
N GLU A 134 12.08 -1.09 4.43
CA GLU A 134 10.92 -0.24 4.69
C GLU A 134 9.74 -0.55 3.77
N ASP A 135 10.00 -0.82 2.49
CA ASP A 135 8.95 -1.11 1.52
C ASP A 135 8.29 -2.47 1.80
N LEU A 136 9.02 -3.45 2.32
CA LEU A 136 8.47 -4.74 2.73
C LEU A 136 7.60 -4.59 3.97
N ALA A 137 8.09 -3.93 5.01
CA ALA A 137 7.31 -3.67 6.22
C ALA A 137 6.02 -2.91 5.89
N GLU A 138 6.08 -1.89 5.03
CA GLU A 138 4.90 -1.17 4.55
C GLU A 138 3.95 -2.07 3.77
N ALA A 139 4.45 -2.89 2.84
CA ALA A 139 3.62 -3.77 2.02
C ALA A 139 2.85 -4.79 2.87
N ILE A 140 3.51 -5.40 3.86
CA ILE A 140 2.87 -6.34 4.81
C ILE A 140 1.81 -5.61 5.63
N ALA A 141 2.16 -4.46 6.22
CA ALA A 141 1.24 -3.64 7.01
C ALA A 141 0.01 -3.18 6.20
N LEU A 142 0.16 -2.84 4.91
CA LEU A 142 -0.96 -2.47 4.05
C LEU A 142 -1.86 -3.66 3.70
N ALA A 143 -1.35 -4.87 3.75
CA ALA A 143 -2.08 -6.07 3.36
C ALA A 143 -2.75 -6.82 4.52
N HIS A 144 -2.35 -6.59 5.77
CA HIS A 144 -2.76 -7.40 6.92
C HIS A 144 -4.28 -7.50 7.09
N ASP A 145 -5.02 -6.43 6.85
CA ASP A 145 -6.47 -6.31 7.08
C ASP A 145 -7.34 -6.53 5.83
N LEU A 146 -6.77 -6.90 4.67
CA LEU A 146 -7.51 -7.04 3.41
C LEU A 146 -8.68 -8.03 3.51
N GLY A 147 -8.48 -9.11 4.23
CA GLY A 147 -9.46 -10.18 4.46
C GLY A 147 -10.42 -9.95 5.61
N HIS A 148 -10.27 -8.87 6.38
CA HIS A 148 -11.10 -8.64 7.55
C HIS A 148 -12.59 -8.51 7.18
N PRO A 149 -13.52 -9.17 7.92
CA PRO A 149 -14.95 -9.09 7.64
C PRO A 149 -15.56 -7.75 8.09
N PRO A 150 -16.80 -7.44 7.69
CA PRO A 150 -17.53 -6.32 8.28
C PRO A 150 -17.81 -6.60 9.77
N CYS A 151 -18.04 -5.55 10.54
CA CYS A 151 -18.33 -5.57 11.99
C CYS A 151 -17.17 -6.02 12.88
N GLY A 152 -15.93 -5.94 12.39
CA GLY A 152 -14.73 -6.19 13.18
C GLY A 152 -14.63 -7.63 13.69
N HIS A 153 -14.00 -7.81 14.85
CA HIS A 153 -13.82 -9.15 15.45
C HIS A 153 -15.14 -9.87 15.78
N ARG A 154 -16.21 -9.12 16.06
CA ARG A 154 -17.53 -9.75 16.25
C ARG A 154 -18.06 -10.39 14.97
N GLY A 155 -17.87 -9.74 13.84
CA GLY A 155 -18.19 -10.34 12.54
C GLY A 155 -17.34 -11.56 12.22
N GLU A 156 -16.09 -11.56 12.64
CA GLU A 156 -15.18 -12.70 12.51
C GLU A 156 -15.64 -13.89 13.37
N GLU A 157 -15.90 -13.65 14.67
CA GLU A 157 -16.40 -14.67 15.60
C GLU A 157 -17.68 -15.36 15.08
N GLU A 158 -18.63 -14.57 14.57
CA GLU A 158 -19.88 -15.09 14.01
C GLU A 158 -19.65 -15.90 12.72
N LEU A 159 -18.76 -15.43 11.84
CA LEU A 159 -18.40 -16.16 10.63
C LEU A 159 -17.70 -17.47 10.94
N ASP A 160 -16.79 -17.47 11.92
CA ASP A 160 -16.11 -18.69 12.35
C ASP A 160 -17.08 -19.72 12.92
N LEU A 161 -18.04 -19.28 13.75
CA LEU A 161 -19.11 -20.12 14.29
C LEU A 161 -19.98 -20.69 13.18
N LEU A 162 -20.39 -19.88 12.20
CA LEU A 162 -21.23 -20.34 11.07
C LEU A 162 -20.51 -21.30 10.15
N LEU A 163 -19.20 -21.16 10.01
CA LEU A 163 -18.36 -22.02 9.19
C LEU A 163 -17.75 -23.19 9.97
N LYS A 164 -18.16 -23.39 11.21
CA LYS A 164 -17.73 -24.53 12.02
C LYS A 164 -18.05 -25.85 11.31
N GLY A 165 -17.03 -26.67 11.07
CA GLY A 165 -17.13 -27.90 10.26
C GLY A 165 -16.84 -27.69 8.76
N HIS A 166 -16.66 -26.46 8.31
CA HIS A 166 -16.29 -26.10 6.93
C HIS A 166 -14.94 -25.39 6.85
N GLY A 167 -14.09 -25.50 7.88
CA GLY A 167 -12.76 -24.88 7.94
C GLY A 167 -12.68 -23.63 8.80
N GLY A 168 -13.81 -23.12 9.32
CA GLY A 168 -13.83 -21.89 10.12
C GLY A 168 -13.59 -20.61 9.31
N PHE A 169 -13.37 -19.50 9.99
CA PHE A 169 -13.00 -18.22 9.38
C PHE A 169 -11.90 -17.54 10.22
N ASP A 170 -10.83 -17.16 9.53
CA ASP A 170 -9.72 -16.38 10.06
C ASP A 170 -9.39 -15.25 9.06
N HIS A 171 -9.31 -14.00 9.54
CA HIS A 171 -9.12 -12.85 8.65
C HIS A 171 -7.73 -12.80 8.01
N ASN A 172 -6.71 -13.40 8.64
CA ASN A 172 -5.35 -13.46 8.07
C ASN A 172 -5.30 -14.48 6.93
N ALA A 173 -5.88 -15.67 7.13
CA ALA A 173 -6.06 -16.66 6.08
C ALA A 173 -6.88 -16.08 4.91
N GLN A 174 -7.92 -15.32 5.22
CA GLN A 174 -8.72 -14.64 4.20
C GLN A 174 -7.94 -13.51 3.51
N SER A 175 -7.04 -12.77 4.19
CA SER A 175 -6.16 -11.79 3.57
C SER A 175 -5.24 -12.44 2.54
N LEU A 176 -4.66 -13.60 2.86
CA LEU A 176 -3.89 -14.41 1.90
C LEU A 176 -4.75 -14.84 0.72
N ARG A 177 -5.92 -15.39 0.97
CA ARG A 177 -6.85 -15.80 -0.09
C ARG A 177 -7.22 -14.65 -1.01
N VAL A 178 -7.40 -13.44 -0.47
CA VAL A 178 -7.66 -12.23 -1.26
C VAL A 178 -6.50 -11.96 -2.21
N VAL A 179 -5.27 -11.92 -1.73
CA VAL A 179 -4.11 -11.55 -2.56
C VAL A 179 -3.65 -12.66 -3.49
N GLU A 180 -3.98 -13.91 -3.21
CA GLU A 180 -3.58 -15.07 -4.00
C GLU A 180 -4.62 -15.49 -5.05
N ILE A 181 -5.90 -15.32 -4.75
CA ILE A 181 -6.97 -15.91 -5.54
C ILE A 181 -8.05 -14.91 -5.93
N LEU A 182 -8.57 -14.10 -4.97
CA LEU A 182 -9.83 -13.37 -5.15
C LEU A 182 -9.70 -12.04 -5.90
N GLU A 183 -8.52 -11.44 -5.93
CA GLU A 183 -8.29 -10.23 -6.72
C GLU A 183 -8.10 -10.60 -8.19
N GLU A 184 -9.02 -10.16 -9.03
CA GLU A 184 -8.99 -10.38 -10.48
C GLU A 184 -8.53 -9.12 -11.21
N LYS A 185 -7.22 -8.88 -11.22
CA LYS A 185 -6.65 -7.67 -11.81
C LYS A 185 -5.79 -7.93 -13.04
N TYR A 186 -5.20 -9.10 -13.12
CA TYR A 186 -4.24 -9.48 -14.16
C TYR A 186 -4.80 -10.63 -14.99
N PRO A 187 -4.80 -10.55 -16.34
CA PRO A 187 -5.43 -11.59 -17.17
C PRO A 187 -4.67 -12.92 -17.19
N GLY A 188 -3.41 -12.93 -16.74
CA GLY A 188 -2.55 -14.12 -16.83
C GLY A 188 -2.57 -15.04 -15.61
N PHE A 189 -3.12 -14.57 -14.49
CA PHE A 189 -3.15 -15.32 -13.22
C PHE A 189 -4.18 -14.75 -12.26
N SER A 190 -4.61 -15.56 -11.31
CA SER A 190 -5.46 -15.13 -10.19
C SER A 190 -4.63 -14.38 -9.15
N GLY A 191 -5.27 -13.53 -8.37
CA GLY A 191 -4.63 -12.78 -7.31
C GLY A 191 -3.72 -11.64 -7.79
N LEU A 192 -2.85 -11.21 -6.88
CA LEU A 192 -1.93 -10.08 -7.11
C LEU A 192 -0.52 -10.52 -7.51
N ASN A 193 -0.21 -11.81 -7.46
CA ASN A 193 1.12 -12.37 -7.71
C ASN A 193 2.22 -11.66 -6.90
N LEU A 194 2.02 -11.52 -5.59
CA LEU A 194 2.99 -10.91 -4.68
C LEU A 194 4.22 -11.80 -4.50
N THR A 195 5.35 -11.20 -4.08
CA THR A 195 6.54 -11.96 -3.69
C THR A 195 6.24 -12.85 -2.48
N TRP A 196 7.03 -13.90 -2.34
CA TRP A 196 6.93 -14.80 -1.18
C TRP A 196 7.14 -14.07 0.13
N ASP A 197 8.06 -13.10 0.16
CA ASP A 197 8.37 -12.32 1.34
C ASP A 197 7.16 -11.56 1.88
N VAL A 198 6.36 -10.96 1.00
CA VAL A 198 5.11 -10.26 1.39
C VAL A 198 4.04 -11.26 1.81
N ARG A 199 3.86 -12.36 1.05
CA ARG A 199 2.86 -13.39 1.35
C ARG A 199 3.12 -14.05 2.70
N GLU A 200 4.38 -14.36 2.99
CA GLU A 200 4.79 -14.93 4.27
C GLU A 200 4.54 -13.96 5.43
N GLY A 201 4.82 -12.67 5.21
CA GLY A 201 4.52 -11.64 6.20
C GLY A 201 3.04 -11.54 6.54
N ILE A 202 2.15 -11.74 5.55
CA ILE A 202 0.70 -11.79 5.78
C ILE A 202 0.32 -13.09 6.51
N GLN A 203 0.94 -14.20 6.15
CA GLN A 203 0.62 -15.54 6.71
C GLN A 203 0.96 -15.68 8.18
N LYS A 204 2.00 -15.00 8.68
CA LYS A 204 2.52 -15.22 10.03
C LYS A 204 1.46 -15.14 11.14
N HIS A 205 0.36 -14.44 10.87
CA HIS A 205 -0.79 -14.33 11.76
C HIS A 205 -1.84 -15.44 11.55
N ALA A 206 -1.73 -16.21 10.47
CA ALA A 206 -2.70 -17.25 10.13
C ALA A 206 -2.23 -18.61 10.68
N ASP A 207 -2.78 -19.04 11.79
CA ASP A 207 -2.54 -20.36 12.34
C ASP A 207 -3.01 -21.44 11.36
N GLY A 208 -2.09 -22.31 10.93
CA GLY A 208 -2.43 -23.51 10.15
C GLY A 208 -2.59 -23.34 8.65
N TYR A 209 -2.48 -22.12 8.07
CA TYR A 209 -2.49 -21.99 6.61
C TYR A 209 -1.22 -22.57 5.99
N VAL A 210 -1.41 -23.48 5.05
CA VAL A 210 -0.31 -24.12 4.30
C VAL A 210 -0.37 -23.60 2.88
N PHE A 211 0.70 -22.93 2.41
CA PHE A 211 0.81 -22.57 0.99
C PHE A 211 0.72 -23.84 0.12
N PRO A 212 0.02 -23.77 -1.03
CA PRO A 212 -0.03 -24.90 -1.96
C PRO A 212 1.35 -25.40 -2.41
N ASP A 213 2.34 -24.49 -2.49
CA ASP A 213 3.73 -24.76 -2.90
C ASP A 213 4.67 -24.76 -1.68
N SER A 214 4.44 -25.62 -0.72
CA SER A 214 5.06 -25.64 0.61
C SER A 214 6.59 -25.82 0.66
N GLU A 215 7.31 -25.90 -0.48
CA GLU A 215 8.75 -26.15 -0.53
C GLU A 215 9.62 -24.94 -0.10
N LYS A 216 9.06 -23.73 0.00
CA LYS A 216 9.79 -22.51 0.34
C LYS A 216 9.32 -21.88 1.65
N ARG A 217 9.40 -22.62 2.75
CA ARG A 217 9.12 -22.07 4.07
C ARG A 217 10.39 -21.48 4.68
N TYR A 218 10.29 -20.24 5.11
CA TYR A 218 11.28 -19.72 6.06
C TYR A 218 11.05 -20.39 7.43
N PRO A 219 12.12 -20.76 8.14
CA PRO A 219 11.99 -21.36 9.48
C PRO A 219 11.43 -20.39 10.51
N SER A 220 11.45 -19.09 10.23
CA SER A 220 10.87 -18.02 11.05
C SER A 220 10.50 -16.83 10.15
N PRO A 221 9.43 -16.06 10.48
CA PRO A 221 9.07 -14.87 9.73
C PRO A 221 10.20 -13.84 9.74
N SER A 222 10.34 -13.07 8.65
CA SER A 222 11.31 -11.99 8.56
C SER A 222 11.13 -10.96 9.70
N LEU A 223 12.17 -10.21 10.03
CA LEU A 223 12.05 -9.15 11.03
C LEU A 223 11.08 -8.05 10.58
N GLU A 224 11.03 -7.76 9.27
CA GLU A 224 10.05 -6.85 8.67
C GLU A 224 8.62 -7.32 8.93
N ALA A 225 8.38 -8.62 8.86
CA ALA A 225 7.08 -9.19 9.20
C ALA A 225 6.78 -9.08 10.69
N GLN A 226 7.76 -9.30 11.57
CA GLN A 226 7.57 -9.24 13.03
C GLN A 226 7.23 -7.84 13.53
N ILE A 227 7.82 -6.78 12.95
CA ILE A 227 7.53 -5.39 13.36
C ILE A 227 6.15 -4.90 12.93
N THR A 228 5.47 -5.58 12.05
CA THR A 228 4.08 -5.25 11.67
C THR A 228 3.05 -5.78 12.66
N ASP A 229 3.47 -6.56 13.68
CA ASP A 229 2.64 -7.09 14.77
C ASP A 229 2.62 -6.21 16.02
N LEU A 230 3.46 -5.21 16.07
CA LEU A 230 3.57 -4.30 17.21
C LEU A 230 2.50 -3.20 17.17
#